data_b3219c7508ec5d7bffcf24f8df7bbc66
#
_entry.id   b3219c7508ec5d7bffcf24f8df7bbc66
#
_cell.length_a   1.000
_cell.length_b   1.000
_cell.length_c   1.000
_cell.angle_alpha   90.00
_cell.angle_beta   90.00
_cell.angle_gamma   90.00
#
_symmetry.space_group_name_H-M   'P 1'
#
loop_
_entity.id
_entity.type
_entity.pdbx_description
1 polymer ?
#
loop_
_entity_poly.entity_id
_entity_poly.type
_entity_poly.pdbx_seq_one_letter_code
_entity_poly.pdbx_strand_id
1 'polypeptide(L)'
;SELLAALHTAEKLKDTTRHCYTSGGRHESVAEHSWRIALMAFFLRDEFPEADMDKVTRMCLIHDLGECFTGDIPAFGKTAQDESTEEALLYQWVASLPSPCREEMRTLYDEMAALETQEAQIYKALDKLEAVISHNESDISTWEDHEYDLQLTYGEQNVAFSPYLTALRQ
;
A
#
# COMPACT_ATOMS: atom_id res chain seq x y z
N SER A 1 18.81 3.25 20.28
CA SER A 1 17.88 2.18 20.65
C SER A 1 17.34 1.51 19.38
N GLU A 2 16.85 0.28 19.51
CA GLU A 2 16.25 -0.48 18.40
C GLU A 2 15.06 0.27 17.79
N LEU A 3 14.25 0.94 18.60
CA LEU A 3 13.17 1.78 18.13
C LEU A 3 13.66 2.90 17.19
N LEU A 4 14.70 3.61 17.60
CA LEU A 4 15.25 4.69 16.76
C LEU A 4 15.82 4.15 15.44
N ALA A 5 16.44 2.98 15.47
CA ALA A 5 16.93 2.32 14.25
C ALA A 5 15.79 1.95 13.30
N ALA A 6 14.69 1.40 13.83
CA ALA A 6 13.50 1.07 13.05
C ALA A 6 12.85 2.32 12.44
N LEU A 7 12.70 3.39 13.22
CA LEU A 7 12.15 4.66 12.74
C LEU A 7 13.06 5.30 11.69
N HIS A 8 14.38 5.20 11.84
CA HIS A 8 15.33 5.71 10.85
C HIS A 8 15.25 4.94 9.53
N THR A 9 15.01 3.64 9.57
CA THR A 9 14.78 2.85 8.36
C THR A 9 13.47 3.29 7.68
N ALA A 10 12.38 3.42 8.44
CA ALA A 10 11.08 3.84 7.92
C ALA A 10 11.10 5.27 7.36
N GLU A 11 11.98 6.13 7.87
CA GLU A 11 12.13 7.52 7.40
C GLU A 11 12.40 7.61 5.90
N LYS A 12 13.07 6.60 5.33
CA LYS A 12 13.35 6.55 3.88
C LYS A 12 12.10 6.64 3.01
N LEU A 13 10.92 6.22 3.50
CA LEU A 13 9.68 6.33 2.75
C LEU A 13 9.24 7.77 2.51
N LYS A 14 9.73 8.73 3.29
CA LYS A 14 9.42 10.15 3.06
C LYS A 14 10.04 10.66 1.76
N ASP A 15 11.19 10.14 1.39
CA ASP A 15 11.92 10.52 0.17
C ASP A 15 11.79 9.49 -0.96
N THR A 16 11.15 8.35 -0.70
CA THR A 16 10.83 7.36 -1.74
C THR A 16 9.58 7.83 -2.47
N THR A 17 9.75 8.29 -3.70
CA THR A 17 8.65 8.84 -4.50
C THR A 17 7.97 7.78 -5.33
N ARG A 18 6.67 7.94 -5.48
CA ARG A 18 5.82 7.13 -6.36
C ARG A 18 5.81 7.73 -7.77
N HIS A 19 5.28 6.96 -8.72
CA HIS A 19 5.09 7.41 -10.10
C HIS A 19 4.06 8.55 -10.22
N CYS A 20 3.04 8.56 -9.34
CA CYS A 20 1.97 9.55 -9.36
C CYS A 20 2.43 10.93 -8.89
N TYR A 21 1.81 11.97 -9.47
CA TYR A 21 1.94 13.35 -9.00
C TYR A 21 0.78 13.72 -8.09
N THR A 22 1.04 14.56 -7.11
CA THR A 22 -0.04 15.20 -6.32
C THR A 22 -0.71 16.28 -7.17
N SER A 23 -1.92 16.72 -6.76
CA SER A 23 -2.59 17.86 -7.40
C SER A 23 -1.76 19.17 -7.35
N GLY A 24 -0.83 19.26 -6.42
CA GLY A 24 0.12 20.38 -6.30
C GLY A 24 1.33 20.30 -7.25
N GLY A 25 1.44 19.24 -8.06
CA GLY A 25 2.44 19.11 -9.11
C GLY A 25 3.79 18.53 -8.68
N ARG A 26 3.88 17.88 -7.51
CA ARG A 26 5.06 17.14 -7.09
C ARG A 26 4.78 15.63 -7.05
N HIS A 27 5.83 14.82 -7.10
CA HIS A 27 5.68 13.39 -6.85
C HIS A 27 5.18 13.11 -5.43
N GLU A 28 4.22 12.19 -5.32
CA GLU A 28 3.77 11.65 -4.04
C GLU A 28 4.87 10.76 -3.46
N SER A 29 5.03 10.79 -2.12
CA SER A 29 5.89 9.83 -1.43
C SER A 29 5.13 8.56 -1.04
N VAL A 30 5.87 7.46 -0.86
CA VAL A 30 5.30 6.20 -0.37
C VAL A 30 4.72 6.35 1.04
N ALA A 31 5.34 7.18 1.88
CA ALA A 31 4.81 7.50 3.21
C ALA A 31 3.42 8.17 3.13
N GLU A 32 3.22 9.10 2.20
CA GLU A 32 1.95 9.80 2.00
C GLU A 32 0.86 8.85 1.49
N HIS A 33 1.19 7.98 0.56
CA HIS A 33 0.30 6.93 0.08
C HIS A 33 -0.13 6.00 1.23
N SER A 34 0.82 5.51 2.00
CA SER A 34 0.56 4.61 3.14
C SER A 34 -0.32 5.27 4.21
N TRP A 35 -0.07 6.55 4.50
CA TRP A 35 -0.92 7.33 5.39
C TRP A 35 -2.35 7.41 4.86
N ARG A 36 -2.54 7.74 3.57
CA ARG A 36 -3.88 7.93 3.02
C ARG A 36 -4.69 6.65 2.94
N ILE A 37 -4.10 5.49 2.65
CA ILE A 37 -4.84 4.23 2.70
C ILE A 37 -5.21 3.83 4.13
N ALA A 38 -4.37 4.10 5.11
CA ALA A 38 -4.72 3.90 6.52
C ALA A 38 -5.90 4.81 6.93
N LEU A 39 -5.93 6.05 6.45
CA LEU A 39 -7.04 6.97 6.65
C LEU A 39 -8.32 6.49 5.96
N MET A 40 -8.22 5.94 4.76
CA MET A 40 -9.36 5.30 4.06
C MET A 40 -9.94 4.16 4.89
N ALA A 41 -9.10 3.28 5.44
CA ALA A 41 -9.55 2.19 6.30
C ALA A 41 -10.29 2.71 7.54
N PHE A 42 -9.81 3.78 8.13
CA PHE A 42 -10.48 4.44 9.26
C PHE A 42 -11.87 4.98 8.87
N PHE A 43 -12.00 5.66 7.74
CA PHE A 43 -13.27 6.21 7.28
C PHE A 43 -14.28 5.13 6.86
N LEU A 44 -13.81 4.00 6.33
CA LEU A 44 -14.65 2.95 5.78
C LEU A 44 -14.97 1.81 6.78
N ARG A 45 -14.56 1.95 8.04
CA ARG A 45 -14.70 0.87 9.02
C ARG A 45 -16.12 0.38 9.21
N ASP A 46 -17.11 1.28 9.14
CA ASP A 46 -18.50 0.95 9.35
C ASP A 46 -19.15 0.24 8.14
N GLU A 47 -18.49 0.26 6.98
CA GLU A 47 -18.92 -0.46 5.78
C GLU A 47 -18.62 -1.97 5.86
N PHE A 48 -17.72 -2.37 6.76
CA PHE A 48 -17.29 -3.76 6.94
C PHE A 48 -17.41 -4.20 8.40
N PRO A 49 -18.65 -4.29 8.93
CA PRO A 49 -18.86 -4.59 10.36
C PRO A 49 -18.36 -5.98 10.79
N GLU A 50 -18.22 -6.90 9.83
CA GLU A 50 -17.73 -8.27 10.09
C GLU A 50 -16.19 -8.37 10.07
N ALA A 51 -15.50 -7.33 9.65
CA ALA A 51 -14.04 -7.33 9.52
C ALA A 51 -13.38 -6.60 10.69
N ASP A 52 -12.17 -7.03 11.03
CA ASP A 52 -11.29 -6.29 11.95
C ASP A 52 -10.64 -5.11 11.21
N MET A 53 -11.33 -3.97 11.17
CA MET A 53 -10.85 -2.79 10.45
C MET A 53 -9.68 -2.09 11.13
N ASP A 54 -9.46 -2.31 12.43
CA ASP A 54 -8.24 -1.85 13.09
C ASP A 54 -7.02 -2.62 12.58
N LYS A 55 -7.17 -3.92 12.34
CA LYS A 55 -6.14 -4.72 11.68
C LYS A 55 -5.88 -4.25 10.25
N VAL A 56 -6.92 -3.96 9.48
CA VAL A 56 -6.79 -3.40 8.12
C VAL A 56 -6.01 -2.08 8.14
N THR A 57 -6.30 -1.21 9.09
CA THR A 57 -5.56 0.06 9.25
C THR A 57 -4.07 -0.18 9.50
N ARG A 58 -3.73 -1.15 10.37
CA ARG A 58 -2.34 -1.53 10.61
C ARG A 58 -1.67 -2.11 9.36
N MET A 59 -2.38 -2.96 8.60
CA MET A 59 -1.90 -3.50 7.33
C MET A 59 -1.58 -2.38 6.33
N CYS A 60 -2.49 -1.44 6.17
CA CYS A 60 -2.31 -0.28 5.28
C CYS A 60 -1.09 0.54 5.66
N LEU A 61 -0.90 0.80 6.97
CA LEU A 61 0.22 1.59 7.48
C LEU A 61 1.57 1.00 7.12
N ILE A 62 1.70 -0.33 7.17
CA ILE A 62 2.99 -1.02 7.02
C ILE A 62 3.21 -1.65 5.65
N HIS A 63 2.22 -1.59 4.74
CA HIS A 63 2.23 -2.42 3.53
C HIS A 63 3.43 -2.19 2.60
N ASP A 64 3.93 -0.97 2.51
CA ASP A 64 5.02 -0.59 1.61
C ASP A 64 6.37 -0.36 2.30
N LEU A 65 6.54 -0.80 3.55
CA LEU A 65 7.83 -0.65 4.25
C LEU A 65 8.99 -1.35 3.51
N GLY A 66 8.72 -2.38 2.73
CA GLY A 66 9.72 -3.03 1.89
C GLY A 66 10.40 -2.10 0.90
N GLU A 67 9.71 -1.06 0.46
CA GLU A 67 10.26 -0.07 -0.47
C GLU A 67 11.36 0.81 0.15
N CYS A 68 11.55 0.77 1.48
CA CYS A 68 12.72 1.35 2.14
C CYS A 68 14.04 0.77 1.61
N PHE A 69 14.01 -0.45 1.08
CA PHE A 69 15.19 -1.21 0.64
C PHE A 69 15.39 -1.20 -0.87
N THR A 70 14.31 -1.10 -1.64
CA THR A 70 14.32 -1.22 -3.10
C THR A 70 13.84 0.03 -3.84
N GLY A 71 13.19 0.96 -3.12
CA GLY A 71 12.46 2.08 -3.74
C GLY A 71 11.14 1.64 -4.35
N ASP A 72 10.37 2.60 -4.83
CA ASP A 72 9.11 2.33 -5.53
C ASP A 72 9.40 1.99 -7.00
N ILE A 73 9.03 0.78 -7.39
CA ILE A 73 9.05 0.34 -8.78
C ILE A 73 7.59 0.34 -9.26
N PRO A 74 7.24 1.13 -10.28
CA PRO A 74 5.86 1.18 -10.79
C PRO A 74 5.34 -0.22 -11.14
N ALA A 75 4.07 -0.49 -10.84
CA ALA A 75 3.46 -1.81 -10.99
C ALA A 75 3.61 -2.38 -12.41
N PHE A 76 3.55 -1.51 -13.43
CA PHE A 76 3.71 -1.90 -14.83
C PHE A 76 5.15 -2.28 -15.22
N GLY A 77 6.15 -1.87 -14.42
CA GLY A 77 7.57 -2.18 -14.64
C GLY A 77 8.16 -3.16 -13.63
N LYS A 78 7.39 -3.57 -12.63
CA LYS A 78 7.86 -4.44 -11.54
C LYS A 78 7.92 -5.89 -11.99
N THR A 79 9.07 -6.54 -11.78
CA THR A 79 9.27 -7.95 -12.12
C THR A 79 9.06 -8.85 -10.90
N ALA A 80 8.86 -10.16 -11.14
CA ALA A 80 8.78 -11.15 -10.06
C ALA A 80 10.07 -11.22 -9.22
N GLN A 81 11.23 -10.95 -9.85
CA GLN A 81 12.51 -10.89 -9.14
C GLN A 81 12.58 -9.66 -8.21
N ASP A 82 12.05 -8.52 -8.64
CA ASP A 82 11.99 -7.32 -7.80
C ASP A 82 11.12 -7.55 -6.58
N GLU A 83 9.96 -8.16 -6.75
CA GLU A 83 9.05 -8.52 -5.65
C GLU A 83 9.71 -9.48 -4.67
N SER A 84 10.36 -10.53 -5.16
CA SER A 84 11.06 -11.51 -4.33
C SER A 84 12.20 -10.88 -3.53
N THR A 85 12.95 -9.97 -4.14
CA THR A 85 14.05 -9.27 -3.48
C THR A 85 13.53 -8.34 -2.39
N GLU A 86 12.51 -7.56 -2.68
CA GLU A 86 11.87 -6.66 -1.72
C GLU A 86 11.30 -7.43 -0.52
N GLU A 87 10.59 -8.51 -0.78
CA GLU A 87 10.02 -9.37 0.26
C GLU A 87 11.10 -9.97 1.16
N ALA A 88 12.18 -10.51 0.58
CA ALA A 88 13.28 -11.09 1.33
C ALA A 88 13.94 -10.06 2.26
N LEU A 89 14.20 -8.86 1.76
CA LEU A 89 14.78 -7.76 2.54
C LEU A 89 13.84 -7.29 3.64
N LEU A 90 12.54 -7.20 3.36
CA LEU A 90 11.52 -6.84 4.34
C LEU A 90 11.48 -7.84 5.49
N TYR A 91 11.36 -9.13 5.20
CA TYR A 91 11.32 -10.16 6.24
C TYR A 91 12.61 -10.24 7.05
N GLN A 92 13.75 -10.02 6.43
CA GLN A 92 15.03 -9.92 7.14
C GLN A 92 15.04 -8.76 8.12
N TRP A 93 14.54 -7.60 7.70
CA TRP A 93 14.43 -6.42 8.58
C TRP A 93 13.44 -6.67 9.73
N VAL A 94 12.27 -7.24 9.44
CA VAL A 94 11.27 -7.60 10.47
C VAL A 94 11.88 -8.54 11.51
N ALA A 95 12.67 -9.53 11.09
CA ALA A 95 13.34 -10.46 12.00
C ALA A 95 14.33 -9.77 12.95
N SER A 96 14.82 -8.59 12.60
CA SER A 96 15.73 -7.78 13.43
C SER A 96 15.02 -6.92 14.47
N LEU A 97 13.69 -6.79 14.39
CA LEU A 97 12.92 -5.95 15.32
C LEU A 97 12.78 -6.61 16.70
N PRO A 98 12.57 -5.80 17.74
CA PRO A 98 12.31 -6.36 19.07
C PRO A 98 10.91 -6.99 19.18
N SER A 99 10.78 -7.99 20.04
CA SER A 99 9.51 -8.55 20.45
C SER A 99 8.73 -7.54 21.33
N PRO A 100 7.37 -7.45 21.24
CA PRO A 100 6.48 -8.28 20.44
C PRO A 100 6.24 -7.76 19.01
N CYS A 101 6.79 -6.62 18.66
CA CYS A 101 6.58 -5.96 17.36
C CYS A 101 6.99 -6.87 16.19
N ARG A 102 8.09 -7.59 16.32
CA ARG A 102 8.59 -8.54 15.32
C ARG A 102 7.55 -9.59 14.96
N GLU A 103 6.95 -10.23 15.95
CA GLU A 103 5.98 -11.30 15.75
C GLU A 103 4.67 -10.76 15.17
N GLU A 104 4.22 -9.60 15.65
CA GLU A 104 3.01 -8.95 15.13
C GLU A 104 3.17 -8.55 13.67
N MET A 105 4.25 -7.90 13.31
CA MET A 105 4.51 -7.49 11.92
C MET A 105 4.63 -8.70 10.99
N ARG A 106 5.33 -9.74 11.43
CA ARG A 106 5.45 -10.96 10.64
C ARG A 106 4.08 -11.59 10.36
N THR A 107 3.25 -11.71 11.38
CA THR A 107 1.90 -12.26 11.25
C THR A 107 1.05 -11.43 10.28
N LEU A 108 1.11 -10.10 10.37
CA LEU A 108 0.39 -9.21 9.45
C LEU A 108 0.87 -9.39 8.01
N TYR A 109 2.18 -9.41 7.77
CA TYR A 109 2.71 -9.58 6.42
C TYR A 109 2.38 -10.95 5.83
N ASP A 110 2.40 -12.03 6.63
CA ASP A 110 2.00 -13.36 6.19
C ASP A 110 0.51 -13.36 5.76
N GLU A 111 -0.37 -12.76 6.53
CA GLU A 111 -1.79 -12.63 6.19
C GLU A 111 -2.00 -11.78 4.93
N MET A 112 -1.30 -10.67 4.82
CA MET A 112 -1.36 -9.77 3.66
C MET A 112 -0.89 -10.46 2.38
N ALA A 113 0.17 -11.25 2.46
CA ALA A 113 0.69 -12.01 1.31
C ALA A 113 -0.26 -13.12 0.87
N ALA A 114 -0.90 -13.81 1.82
CA ALA A 114 -1.82 -14.90 1.52
C ALA A 114 -3.12 -14.43 0.84
N LEU A 115 -3.60 -13.21 1.14
CA LEU A 115 -4.84 -12.62 0.60
C LEU A 115 -6.09 -13.49 0.76
N GLU A 116 -6.14 -14.32 1.79
CA GLU A 116 -7.23 -15.26 2.03
C GLU A 116 -8.30 -14.68 2.98
N THR A 117 -7.93 -13.78 3.87
CA THR A 117 -8.86 -13.17 4.82
C THR A 117 -9.55 -11.95 4.21
N GLN A 118 -10.74 -11.62 4.74
CA GLN A 118 -11.47 -10.42 4.35
C GLN A 118 -10.62 -9.17 4.59
N GLU A 119 -9.92 -9.10 5.72
CA GLU A 119 -9.05 -7.99 6.08
C GLU A 119 -7.93 -7.79 5.07
N ALA A 120 -7.25 -8.86 4.66
CA ALA A 120 -6.20 -8.78 3.65
C ALA A 120 -6.75 -8.33 2.28
N GLN A 121 -7.93 -8.81 1.89
CA GLN A 121 -8.59 -8.41 0.65
C GLN A 121 -9.01 -6.94 0.69
N ILE A 122 -9.52 -6.45 1.83
CA ILE A 122 -9.88 -5.05 2.01
C ILE A 122 -8.63 -4.17 1.90
N TYR A 123 -7.56 -4.49 2.63
CA TYR A 123 -6.32 -3.70 2.55
C TYR A 123 -5.84 -3.59 1.10
N LYS A 124 -5.82 -4.71 0.37
CA LYS A 124 -5.34 -4.72 -1.02
C LYS A 124 -6.22 -3.90 -1.94
N ALA A 125 -7.54 -3.97 -1.74
CA ALA A 125 -8.48 -3.14 -2.47
C ALA A 125 -8.25 -1.64 -2.20
N LEU A 126 -8.03 -1.25 -0.95
CA LEU A 126 -7.76 0.15 -0.58
C LEU A 126 -6.44 0.65 -1.18
N ASP A 127 -5.41 -0.18 -1.22
CA ASP A 127 -4.15 0.12 -1.88
C ASP A 127 -4.38 0.48 -3.36
N LYS A 128 -5.15 -0.34 -4.08
CA LYS A 128 -5.46 -0.09 -5.49
C LYS A 128 -6.37 1.12 -5.70
N LEU A 129 -7.38 1.30 -4.84
CA LEU A 129 -8.29 2.45 -4.91
C LEU A 129 -7.57 3.77 -4.67
N GLU A 130 -6.68 3.82 -3.69
CA GLU A 130 -5.91 5.04 -3.41
C GLU A 130 -5.04 5.41 -4.62
N ALA A 131 -4.42 4.44 -5.27
CA ALA A 131 -3.65 4.69 -6.48
C ALA A 131 -4.52 5.26 -7.60
N VAL A 132 -5.74 4.75 -7.80
CA VAL A 132 -6.71 5.27 -8.77
C VAL A 132 -7.10 6.71 -8.43
N ILE A 133 -7.44 6.98 -7.17
CA ILE A 133 -7.84 8.31 -6.69
C ILE A 133 -6.69 9.31 -6.87
N SER A 134 -5.49 8.93 -6.43
CA SER A 134 -4.29 9.75 -6.54
C SER A 134 -3.99 10.12 -8.00
N HIS A 135 -4.11 9.15 -8.89
CA HIS A 135 -3.90 9.37 -10.32
C HIS A 135 -4.95 10.30 -10.93
N ASN A 136 -6.23 10.16 -10.52
CA ASN A 136 -7.30 11.06 -10.95
C ASN A 136 -7.12 12.50 -10.45
N GLU A 137 -6.47 12.68 -9.31
CA GLU A 137 -6.19 14.01 -8.74
C GLU A 137 -4.98 14.69 -9.39
N SER A 138 -4.12 13.93 -10.08
CA SER A 138 -2.95 14.48 -10.79
C SER A 138 -3.36 15.21 -12.06
N ASP A 139 -2.55 16.19 -12.48
CA ASP A 139 -2.79 16.87 -13.75
C ASP A 139 -2.68 15.87 -14.91
N ILE A 140 -3.64 15.90 -15.83
CA ILE A 140 -3.70 14.98 -16.96
C ILE A 140 -2.45 15.05 -17.85
N SER A 141 -1.76 16.19 -17.87
CA SER A 141 -0.52 16.35 -18.63
C SER A 141 0.65 15.54 -18.09
N THR A 142 0.53 15.01 -16.85
CA THR A 142 1.55 14.15 -16.23
C THR A 142 1.36 12.67 -16.57
N TRP A 143 0.24 12.32 -17.23
CA TRP A 143 -0.07 10.94 -17.58
C TRP A 143 0.72 10.47 -18.79
N GLU A 144 1.24 9.25 -18.73
CA GLU A 144 1.82 8.56 -19.89
C GLU A 144 0.72 7.87 -20.71
N ASP A 145 0.97 7.63 -22.00
CA ASP A 145 -0.04 7.10 -22.94
C ASP A 145 -0.70 5.81 -22.44
N HIS A 146 0.06 4.88 -21.85
CA HIS A 146 -0.45 3.61 -21.36
C HIS A 146 -1.33 3.76 -20.10
N GLU A 147 -1.23 4.87 -19.38
CA GLU A 147 -1.97 5.09 -18.13
C GLU A 147 -3.44 5.40 -18.38
N TYR A 148 -3.79 5.93 -19.55
CA TYR A 148 -5.19 6.18 -19.90
C TYR A 148 -6.00 4.87 -19.94
N ASP A 149 -5.48 3.83 -20.56
CA ASP A 149 -6.14 2.53 -20.63
C ASP A 149 -6.05 1.78 -19.30
N LEU A 150 -4.88 1.83 -18.65
CA LEU A 150 -4.66 1.19 -17.36
C LEU A 150 -5.63 1.70 -16.29
N GLN A 151 -5.87 3.01 -16.25
CA GLN A 151 -6.75 3.64 -15.26
C GLN A 151 -8.19 3.14 -15.34
N LEU A 152 -8.65 2.72 -16.51
CA LEU A 152 -10.00 2.21 -16.68
C LEU A 152 -10.23 0.88 -15.94
N THR A 153 -9.22 0.05 -15.84
CA THR A 153 -9.34 -1.32 -15.32
C THR A 153 -8.53 -1.60 -14.06
N TYR A 154 -7.58 -0.72 -13.69
CA TYR A 154 -6.69 -0.93 -12.56
C TYR A 154 -7.48 -1.12 -11.26
N GLY A 155 -7.23 -2.21 -10.56
CA GLY A 155 -7.88 -2.54 -9.29
C GLY A 155 -9.28 -3.13 -9.37
N GLU A 156 -9.89 -3.29 -10.56
CA GLU A 156 -11.23 -3.86 -10.69
C GLU A 156 -11.37 -5.23 -10.02
N GLN A 157 -10.40 -6.12 -10.23
CA GLN A 157 -10.43 -7.45 -9.63
C GLN A 157 -10.29 -7.41 -8.11
N ASN A 158 -9.56 -6.41 -7.59
CA ASN A 158 -9.32 -6.28 -6.15
C ASN A 158 -10.55 -5.79 -5.38
N VAL A 159 -11.43 -5.01 -6.03
CA VAL A 159 -12.66 -4.48 -5.41
C VAL A 159 -13.88 -5.35 -5.65
N ALA A 160 -13.81 -6.34 -6.55
CA ALA A 160 -14.95 -7.12 -7.03
C ALA A 160 -15.71 -7.88 -5.92
N PHE A 161 -15.05 -8.22 -4.81
CA PHE A 161 -15.69 -8.90 -3.68
C PHE A 161 -16.67 -8.00 -2.90
N SER A 162 -16.63 -6.69 -3.07
CA SER A 162 -17.44 -5.71 -2.35
C SER A 162 -18.19 -4.81 -3.33
N PRO A 163 -19.55 -4.83 -3.32
CA PRO A 163 -20.33 -3.89 -4.10
C PRO A 163 -20.02 -2.42 -3.77
N TYR A 164 -19.78 -2.12 -2.50
CA TYR A 164 -19.41 -0.79 -2.05
C TYR A 164 -18.09 -0.31 -2.69
N LEU A 165 -17.04 -1.13 -2.58
CA LEU A 165 -15.72 -0.76 -3.14
C LEU A 165 -15.76 -0.72 -4.68
N THR A 166 -16.56 -1.57 -5.30
CA THR A 166 -16.78 -1.54 -6.77
C THR A 166 -17.42 -0.22 -7.19
N ALA A 167 -18.45 0.24 -6.46
CA ALA A 167 -19.07 1.53 -6.73
C ALA A 167 -18.13 2.72 -6.46
N LEU A 168 -17.32 2.64 -5.41
CA LEU A 168 -16.34 3.67 -5.09
C LEU A 168 -15.25 3.79 -6.15
N ARG A 169 -14.91 2.69 -6.82
CA ARG A 169 -13.91 2.66 -7.90
C ARG A 169 -14.41 3.31 -9.20
N GLN A 170 -15.71 3.30 -9.47
CA GLN A 170 -16.34 3.88 -10.68
C GLN A 170 -16.34 5.40 -10.66
#